data_b75034247732484c019948398dc834a6
#
_entry.id   b75034247732484c019948398dc834a6
#
_cell.length_a   1.000
_cell.length_b   1.000
_cell.length_c   1.000
_cell.angle_alpha   90.00
_cell.angle_beta   90.00
_cell.angle_gamma   90.00
#
_symmetry.space_group_name_H-M   'P 1'
#
loop_
_entity.id
_entity.type
_entity.pdbx_description
1 polymer ?
#
loop_
_entity_poly.entity_id
_entity_poly.type
_entity_poly.pdbx_seq_one_letter_code
_entity_poly.pdbx_strand_id
1 'polypeptide(L)'
;RQWSRGLGDVYKRQVLPKPSVNRLIQHRLAEKDFVNKLNIRTTRYVSVEKKSDIETLEDFLPGILKTTTMGYDGKGQYPIKKIEDLDSLNIDFSKGYILEKLVKLKKEISVIITRYGNNNFEIYEPIENTHQDQILKHSKIPAEISKKILDQSKNWAQTIAEELKYIGTLCVEFFIDRNENLYAVSYTHLTLPTISC
;
A
#
# COMPACT_ATOMS: atom_id res chain seq x y z
N ARG A 1 -17.16 -36.87 43.39
CA ARG A 1 -16.11 -36.00 42.86
C ARG A 1 -16.74 -35.00 41.90
N GLN A 2 -16.93 -33.79 42.38
CA GLN A 2 -17.28 -32.67 41.54
C GLN A 2 -16.09 -32.34 40.66
N TRP A 3 -16.21 -32.59 39.37
CA TRP A 3 -15.27 -32.08 38.36
C TRP A 3 -15.67 -30.64 38.10
N SER A 4 -15.08 -29.70 38.83
CA SER A 4 -15.03 -28.33 38.38
C SER A 4 -14.10 -28.31 37.17
N ARG A 5 -14.64 -28.52 36.00
CA ARG A 5 -13.94 -28.07 34.79
C ARG A 5 -13.87 -26.56 34.88
N GLY A 6 -12.74 -26.10 35.40
CA GLY A 6 -12.40 -24.70 35.27
C GLY A 6 -12.53 -24.34 33.80
N LEU A 7 -13.27 -23.27 33.54
CA LEU A 7 -13.22 -22.47 32.29
C LEU A 7 -11.84 -21.77 32.26
N GLY A 8 -10.79 -22.55 32.57
CA GLY A 8 -9.42 -22.13 32.44
C GLY A 8 -9.00 -22.28 30.99
N ASP A 9 -8.38 -21.28 30.52
CA ASP A 9 -7.66 -21.19 29.25
C ASP A 9 -8.53 -21.16 27.99
N VAL A 10 -9.35 -20.14 27.91
CA VAL A 10 -9.55 -19.49 26.62
C VAL A 10 -8.18 -18.96 26.23
N TYR A 11 -7.39 -19.79 25.54
CA TYR A 11 -6.21 -19.33 24.83
C TYR A 11 -6.69 -18.17 23.96
N LYS A 12 -6.34 -16.95 24.34
CA LYS A 12 -6.53 -15.78 23.50
C LYS A 12 -5.66 -16.02 22.28
N ARG A 13 -6.21 -16.65 21.25
CA ARG A 13 -5.52 -16.82 19.97
C ARG A 13 -5.21 -15.41 19.48
N GLN A 14 -3.94 -15.05 19.53
CA GLN A 14 -3.51 -13.81 18.95
C GLN A 14 -3.61 -13.96 17.44
N VAL A 15 -4.46 -13.13 16.84
CA VAL A 15 -4.54 -13.02 15.39
C VAL A 15 -3.47 -12.01 14.95
N LEU A 16 -2.55 -12.45 14.10
CA LEU A 16 -1.53 -11.60 13.51
C LEU A 16 -1.72 -11.58 11.97
N PRO A 17 -1.60 -10.43 11.36
CA PRO A 17 -1.44 -9.10 11.94
C PRO A 17 -2.69 -8.67 12.73
N LYS A 18 -2.52 -7.69 13.64
CA LYS A 18 -3.65 -7.17 14.43
C LYS A 18 -4.78 -6.67 13.52
N PRO A 19 -6.06 -6.85 13.88
CA PRO A 19 -7.19 -6.39 13.06
C PRO A 19 -7.16 -4.90 12.70
N SER A 20 -6.57 -4.05 13.59
CA SER A 20 -6.37 -2.63 13.31
C SER A 20 -5.42 -2.37 12.15
N VAL A 21 -4.37 -3.18 12.02
CA VAL A 21 -3.41 -3.10 10.91
C VAL A 21 -4.09 -3.50 9.61
N ASN A 22 -4.86 -4.59 9.62
CA ASN A 22 -5.62 -5.02 8.44
C ASN A 22 -6.59 -3.95 7.95
N ARG A 23 -7.33 -3.32 8.88
CA ARG A 23 -8.25 -2.22 8.52
C ARG A 23 -7.52 -1.02 7.90
N LEU A 24 -6.32 -0.71 8.39
CA LEU A 24 -5.51 0.37 7.84
C LEU A 24 -5.03 0.03 6.43
N ILE A 25 -4.47 -1.16 6.22
CA ILE A 25 -3.95 -1.63 4.92
C ILE A 25 -5.07 -1.74 3.86
N GLN A 26 -6.30 -2.00 4.27
CA GLN A 26 -7.44 -2.15 3.36
C GLN A 26 -8.08 -0.81 2.95
N HIS A 27 -7.58 0.33 3.45
CA HIS A 27 -8.17 1.63 3.18
C HIS A 27 -7.11 2.62 2.67
N ARG A 28 -7.10 2.88 1.36
CA ARG A 28 -6.07 3.67 0.65
C ARG A 28 -5.79 5.04 1.26
N LEU A 29 -6.84 5.76 1.67
CA LEU A 29 -6.68 7.06 2.31
C LEU A 29 -5.96 6.91 3.66
N ALA A 30 -6.36 5.93 4.48
CA ALA A 30 -5.73 5.67 5.77
C ALA A 30 -4.26 5.24 5.62
N GLU A 31 -3.94 4.43 4.59
CA GLU A 31 -2.55 4.06 4.28
C GLU A 31 -1.69 5.30 3.98
N LYS A 32 -2.18 6.21 3.13
CA LYS A 32 -1.44 7.40 2.75
C LYS A 32 -1.29 8.39 3.91
N ASP A 33 -2.34 8.58 4.69
CA ASP A 33 -2.30 9.42 5.88
C ASP A 33 -1.31 8.86 6.90
N PHE A 34 -1.24 7.54 7.04
CA PHE A 34 -0.29 6.88 7.92
C PHE A 34 1.16 7.14 7.49
N VAL A 35 1.51 6.89 6.23
CA VAL A 35 2.89 7.12 5.77
C VAL A 35 3.28 8.60 5.79
N ASN A 36 2.35 9.52 5.54
CA ASN A 36 2.58 10.94 5.67
C ASN A 36 2.90 11.36 7.11
N LYS A 37 2.21 10.79 8.11
CA LYS A 37 2.51 11.02 9.54
C LYS A 37 3.92 10.56 9.92
N LEU A 38 4.48 9.59 9.20
CA LEU A 38 5.85 9.13 9.37
C LEU A 38 6.87 9.98 8.59
N ASN A 39 6.45 11.07 7.95
CA ASN A 39 7.27 11.87 7.04
C ASN A 39 7.83 11.07 5.85
N ILE A 40 7.16 9.99 5.48
CA ILE A 40 7.46 9.20 4.30
C ILE A 40 6.68 9.78 3.11
N ARG A 41 7.41 10.14 2.05
CA ARG A 41 6.79 10.72 0.86
C ARG A 41 5.89 9.68 0.17
N THR A 42 4.67 10.09 -0.17
CA THR A 42 3.76 9.35 -1.04
C THR A 42 3.32 10.24 -2.22
N THR A 43 2.61 9.69 -3.18
CA THR A 43 2.00 10.48 -4.27
C THR A 43 1.04 11.52 -3.68
N ARG A 44 0.97 12.73 -4.27
CA ARG A 44 -0.03 13.72 -3.86
C ARG A 44 -1.43 13.13 -4.03
N TYR A 45 -2.28 13.30 -3.05
CA TYR A 45 -3.62 12.72 -3.05
C TYR A 45 -4.62 13.63 -2.33
N VAL A 46 -5.88 13.42 -2.65
CA VAL A 46 -7.01 14.09 -2.00
C VAL A 46 -8.20 13.15 -1.96
N SER A 47 -9.00 13.23 -0.89
CA SER A 47 -10.27 12.52 -0.79
C SER A 47 -11.29 13.14 -1.73
N VAL A 48 -12.10 12.29 -2.37
CA VAL A 48 -13.16 12.69 -3.31
C VAL A 48 -14.46 12.02 -2.91
N GLU A 49 -15.46 12.81 -2.59
CA GLU A 49 -16.78 12.33 -2.18
C GLU A 49 -17.83 12.50 -3.30
N LYS A 50 -17.61 13.45 -4.19
CA LYS A 50 -18.50 13.75 -5.31
C LYS A 50 -17.76 14.28 -6.53
N LYS A 51 -18.40 14.26 -7.69
CA LYS A 51 -17.79 14.72 -8.95
C LYS A 51 -17.26 16.15 -8.88
N SER A 52 -18.03 17.06 -8.28
CA SER A 52 -17.64 18.48 -8.17
C SER A 52 -16.37 18.72 -7.36
N ASP A 53 -15.94 17.76 -6.52
CA ASP A 53 -14.68 17.88 -5.80
C ASP A 53 -13.50 17.82 -6.78
N ILE A 54 -13.60 16.96 -7.82
CA ILE A 54 -12.56 16.80 -8.83
C ILE A 54 -12.46 18.03 -9.74
N GLU A 55 -13.59 18.68 -10.03
CA GLU A 55 -13.67 19.87 -10.88
C GLU A 55 -12.82 21.05 -10.33
N THR A 56 -12.55 21.05 -9.03
CA THR A 56 -11.69 22.05 -8.36
C THR A 56 -10.23 21.65 -8.26
N LEU A 57 -9.86 20.46 -8.76
CA LEU A 57 -8.56 19.83 -8.54
C LEU A 57 -7.73 19.70 -9.84
N GLU A 58 -7.79 20.72 -10.72
CA GLU A 58 -7.05 20.70 -11.99
C GLU A 58 -5.54 20.43 -11.81
N ASP A 59 -4.94 20.93 -10.74
CA ASP A 59 -3.52 20.71 -10.44
C ASP A 59 -3.18 19.26 -10.08
N PHE A 60 -4.17 18.39 -9.82
CA PHE A 60 -4.02 16.94 -9.65
C PHE A 60 -4.06 16.19 -10.99
N LEU A 61 -4.46 16.83 -12.06
CA LEU A 61 -4.52 16.18 -13.37
C LEU A 61 -3.17 16.32 -14.14
N PRO A 62 -2.81 15.32 -14.95
CA PRO A 62 -3.42 14.00 -15.00
C PRO A 62 -3.26 13.24 -13.69
N GLY A 63 -4.29 12.47 -13.31
CA GLY A 63 -4.35 11.73 -12.06
C GLY A 63 -5.02 10.36 -12.22
N ILE A 64 -5.09 9.61 -11.14
CA ILE A 64 -5.81 8.34 -11.08
C ILE A 64 -6.81 8.44 -9.94
N LEU A 65 -8.09 8.30 -10.26
CA LEU A 65 -9.17 8.18 -9.29
C LEU A 65 -9.28 6.72 -8.88
N LYS A 66 -9.18 6.45 -7.58
CA LYS A 66 -9.21 5.08 -7.04
C LYS A 66 -10.27 4.96 -5.95
N THR A 67 -10.98 3.83 -5.88
CA THR A 67 -11.82 3.54 -4.72
C THR A 67 -10.97 3.48 -3.46
N THR A 68 -11.48 3.98 -2.34
CA THR A 68 -10.76 3.95 -1.05
C THR A 68 -10.61 2.53 -0.50
N THR A 69 -11.51 1.62 -0.88
CA THR A 69 -11.54 0.22 -0.45
C THR A 69 -11.80 -0.70 -1.64
N MET A 70 -11.54 -2.00 -1.50
CA MET A 70 -11.89 -3.07 -2.45
C MET A 70 -11.32 -2.94 -3.88
N GLY A 71 -10.24 -2.17 -4.06
CA GLY A 71 -9.54 -2.11 -5.36
C GLY A 71 -8.40 -3.14 -5.41
N TYR A 72 -8.44 -4.04 -6.39
CA TYR A 72 -7.41 -5.05 -6.68
C TYR A 72 -7.28 -5.24 -8.19
N ASP A 73 -6.11 -5.63 -8.66
CA ASP A 73 -5.84 -5.94 -10.08
C ASP A 73 -6.35 -4.86 -11.06
N GLY A 74 -6.11 -3.58 -10.73
CA GLY A 74 -6.57 -2.44 -11.54
C GLY A 74 -8.07 -2.13 -11.47
N LYS A 75 -8.88 -2.94 -10.79
CA LYS A 75 -10.31 -2.65 -10.60
C LYS A 75 -10.51 -1.48 -9.65
N GLY A 76 -11.48 -0.62 -9.98
CA GLY A 76 -11.77 0.60 -9.20
C GLY A 76 -10.69 1.67 -9.33
N GLN A 77 -9.93 1.66 -10.45
CA GLN A 77 -8.97 2.70 -10.81
C GLN A 77 -9.37 3.30 -12.15
N TYR A 78 -9.47 4.62 -12.20
CA TYR A 78 -9.90 5.37 -13.36
C TYR A 78 -8.87 6.45 -13.67
N PRO A 79 -8.09 6.31 -14.76
CA PRO A 79 -7.18 7.37 -15.22
C PRO A 79 -8.00 8.57 -15.67
N ILE A 80 -7.72 9.74 -15.08
CA ILE A 80 -8.35 11.02 -15.43
C ILE A 80 -7.27 11.93 -15.99
N LYS A 81 -7.33 12.21 -17.28
CA LYS A 81 -6.38 13.13 -17.93
C LYS A 81 -6.86 14.57 -17.87
N LYS A 82 -8.18 14.76 -17.99
CA LYS A 82 -8.88 16.03 -17.96
C LYS A 82 -10.27 15.84 -17.32
N ILE A 83 -10.90 16.91 -16.91
CA ILE A 83 -12.17 16.86 -16.17
C ILE A 83 -13.28 16.19 -16.98
N GLU A 84 -13.33 16.43 -18.29
CA GLU A 84 -14.35 15.88 -19.18
C GLU A 84 -14.31 14.34 -19.25
N ASP A 85 -13.19 13.71 -18.91
CA ASP A 85 -13.09 12.25 -18.88
C ASP A 85 -14.09 11.65 -17.88
N LEU A 86 -14.47 12.40 -16.83
CA LEU A 86 -15.45 11.98 -15.81
C LEU A 86 -16.84 11.75 -16.39
N ASP A 87 -17.20 12.45 -17.47
CA ASP A 87 -18.54 12.35 -18.08
C ASP A 87 -18.76 10.99 -18.75
N SER A 88 -17.68 10.34 -19.17
CA SER A 88 -17.70 9.03 -19.79
C SER A 88 -17.66 7.87 -18.79
N LEU A 89 -17.40 8.15 -17.49
CA LEU A 89 -17.21 7.15 -16.46
C LEU A 89 -18.47 6.98 -15.61
N ASN A 90 -18.91 5.75 -15.46
CA ASN A 90 -19.98 5.42 -14.53
C ASN A 90 -19.42 5.21 -13.11
N ILE A 91 -19.22 6.30 -12.38
CA ILE A 91 -18.62 6.31 -11.05
C ILE A 91 -19.73 6.43 -9.98
N ASP A 92 -19.76 5.46 -9.10
CA ASP A 92 -20.62 5.50 -7.91
C ASP A 92 -19.85 6.13 -6.74
N PHE A 93 -19.99 7.45 -6.57
CA PHE A 93 -19.27 8.21 -5.54
C PHE A 93 -19.62 7.81 -4.11
N SER A 94 -20.69 7.04 -3.88
CA SER A 94 -21.03 6.53 -2.54
C SER A 94 -19.95 5.60 -1.94
N LYS A 95 -19.09 5.04 -2.79
CA LYS A 95 -17.99 4.15 -2.37
C LYS A 95 -16.79 4.87 -1.76
N GLY A 96 -16.74 6.20 -1.86
CA GLY A 96 -15.57 7.01 -1.49
C GLY A 96 -14.39 6.77 -2.42
N TYR A 97 -13.73 7.85 -2.79
CA TYR A 97 -12.58 7.81 -3.72
C TYR A 97 -11.42 8.64 -3.19
N ILE A 98 -10.26 8.37 -3.75
CA ILE A 98 -9.05 9.16 -3.61
C ILE A 98 -8.55 9.49 -5.02
N LEU A 99 -8.27 10.77 -5.28
CA LEU A 99 -7.60 11.20 -6.50
C LEU A 99 -6.10 11.33 -6.21
N GLU A 100 -5.29 10.56 -6.92
CA GLU A 100 -3.85 10.60 -6.83
C GLU A 100 -3.26 11.27 -8.06
N LYS A 101 -2.34 12.22 -7.85
CA LYS A 101 -1.59 12.81 -8.96
C LYS A 101 -0.69 11.78 -9.61
N LEU A 102 -0.71 11.73 -10.94
CA LEU A 102 0.13 10.81 -11.72
C LEU A 102 1.61 11.15 -11.52
N VAL A 103 2.41 10.15 -11.17
CA VAL A 103 3.87 10.26 -11.08
C VAL A 103 4.49 9.97 -12.44
N LYS A 104 5.48 10.77 -12.85
CA LYS A 104 6.30 10.49 -14.03
C LYS A 104 7.24 9.31 -13.73
N LEU A 105 6.67 8.12 -13.75
CA LEU A 105 7.30 6.89 -13.32
C LEU A 105 8.58 6.59 -14.14
N LYS A 106 9.65 6.22 -13.43
CA LYS A 106 10.89 5.64 -13.98
C LYS A 106 10.94 4.14 -13.70
N LYS A 107 10.71 3.75 -12.43
CA LYS A 107 10.72 2.36 -11.97
C LYS A 107 9.71 2.14 -10.86
N GLU A 108 9.27 0.90 -10.74
CA GLU A 108 8.55 0.39 -9.58
C GLU A 108 9.43 -0.60 -8.84
N ILE A 109 9.49 -0.50 -7.52
CA ILE A 109 10.22 -1.45 -6.68
C ILE A 109 9.38 -1.91 -5.50
N SER A 110 9.67 -3.11 -5.02
CA SER A 110 9.12 -3.62 -3.76
C SER A 110 10.26 -3.95 -2.80
N VAL A 111 10.02 -3.72 -1.52
CA VAL A 111 10.87 -4.18 -0.43
C VAL A 111 10.08 -5.13 0.44
N ILE A 112 10.56 -6.36 0.54
CA ILE A 112 10.00 -7.36 1.46
C ILE A 112 10.76 -7.24 2.78
N ILE A 113 10.00 -7.14 3.87
CA ILE A 113 10.52 -7.10 5.23
C ILE A 113 9.76 -8.09 6.10
N THR A 114 10.48 -8.90 6.84
CA THR A 114 9.91 -9.80 7.84
C THR A 114 10.29 -9.32 9.23
N ARG A 115 9.29 -9.07 10.07
CA ARG A 115 9.49 -8.72 11.47
C ARG A 115 9.05 -9.88 12.36
N TYR A 116 9.96 -10.32 13.22
CA TYR A 116 9.72 -11.38 14.20
C TYR A 116 10.20 -10.91 15.60
N GLY A 117 9.24 -10.68 16.49
CA GLY A 117 9.54 -10.10 17.80
C GLY A 117 9.68 -8.56 17.79
N ASN A 118 10.22 -8.01 18.87
CA ASN A 118 10.15 -6.56 19.07
C ASN A 118 11.10 -5.73 18.23
N ASN A 119 12.31 -6.22 17.95
CA ASN A 119 13.34 -5.47 17.21
C ASN A 119 14.10 -6.33 16.19
N ASN A 120 13.56 -7.48 15.80
CA ASN A 120 14.22 -8.36 14.86
C ASN A 120 13.57 -8.24 13.49
N PHE A 121 14.37 -7.90 12.49
CA PHE A 121 13.95 -7.70 11.11
C PHE A 121 14.89 -8.43 10.16
N GLU A 122 14.30 -8.96 9.09
CA GLU A 122 15.01 -9.36 7.89
C GLU A 122 14.47 -8.53 6.74
N ILE A 123 15.34 -7.76 6.09
CA ILE A 123 14.99 -6.89 4.96
C ILE A 123 15.69 -7.42 3.72
N TYR A 124 14.91 -7.86 2.76
CA TYR A 124 15.42 -8.42 1.53
C TYR A 124 15.89 -7.32 0.56
N GLU A 125 16.69 -7.72 -0.44
CA GLU A 125 17.09 -6.81 -1.50
C GLU A 125 15.84 -6.30 -2.26
N PRO A 126 15.79 -5.00 -2.59
CA PRO A 126 14.70 -4.45 -3.37
C PRO A 126 14.51 -5.19 -4.69
N ILE A 127 13.25 -5.37 -5.05
CA ILE A 127 12.81 -6.07 -6.25
C ILE A 127 12.32 -5.01 -7.23
N GLU A 128 12.85 -5.02 -8.46
CA GLU A 128 12.32 -4.19 -9.56
C GLU A 128 11.15 -4.91 -10.21
N ASN A 129 9.99 -4.24 -10.29
CA ASN A 129 8.76 -4.79 -10.84
C ASN A 129 8.43 -4.15 -12.19
N THR A 130 8.00 -4.96 -13.12
CA THR A 130 7.48 -4.52 -14.41
C THR A 130 6.03 -4.96 -14.54
N HIS A 131 5.13 -3.98 -14.65
CA HIS A 131 3.71 -4.22 -14.88
C HIS A 131 3.36 -3.99 -16.35
N GLN A 132 2.47 -4.80 -16.87
CA GLN A 132 1.82 -4.62 -18.16
C GLN A 132 0.31 -4.77 -17.95
N ASP A 133 -0.45 -3.79 -18.44
CA ASP A 133 -1.91 -3.74 -18.24
C ASP A 133 -2.33 -3.88 -16.77
N GLN A 134 -1.56 -3.23 -15.87
CA GLN A 134 -1.72 -3.25 -14.41
C GLN A 134 -1.51 -4.64 -13.76
N ILE A 135 -0.96 -5.59 -14.49
CA ILE A 135 -0.62 -6.93 -14.01
C ILE A 135 0.89 -7.06 -13.91
N LEU A 136 1.40 -7.55 -12.79
CA LEU A 136 2.82 -7.84 -12.62
C LEU A 136 3.25 -8.94 -13.60
N LYS A 137 4.22 -8.65 -14.45
CA LYS A 137 4.77 -9.56 -15.45
C LYS A 137 6.14 -10.09 -15.07
N HIS A 138 7.01 -9.22 -14.60
CA HIS A 138 8.38 -9.58 -14.26
C HIS A 138 8.81 -8.92 -12.97
N SER A 139 9.59 -9.67 -12.19
CA SER A 139 10.28 -9.17 -11.00
C SER A 139 11.77 -9.51 -11.13
N LYS A 140 12.64 -8.52 -10.95
CA LYS A 140 14.09 -8.67 -11.02
C LYS A 140 14.73 -8.37 -9.67
N ILE A 141 15.60 -9.27 -9.19
CA ILE A 141 16.36 -9.14 -7.94
C ILE A 141 17.85 -9.28 -8.25
N PRO A 142 18.70 -8.38 -7.74
CA PRO A 142 18.36 -7.11 -7.09
C PRO A 142 17.84 -6.07 -8.10
N ALA A 143 17.10 -5.08 -7.61
CA ALA A 143 16.69 -3.93 -8.41
C ALA A 143 17.91 -3.10 -8.82
N GLU A 144 17.92 -2.62 -10.06
CA GLU A 144 18.96 -1.71 -10.55
C GLU A 144 18.63 -0.26 -10.16
N ILE A 145 18.99 0.12 -8.94
CA ILE A 145 18.71 1.42 -8.33
C ILE A 145 19.97 2.03 -7.70
N SER A 146 19.97 3.35 -7.50
CA SER A 146 21.08 4.01 -6.81
C SER A 146 21.14 3.58 -5.35
N LYS A 147 22.37 3.63 -4.76
CA LYS A 147 22.56 3.30 -3.34
C LYS A 147 21.66 4.16 -2.43
N LYS A 148 21.47 5.43 -2.78
CA LYS A 148 20.56 6.34 -2.05
C LYS A 148 19.15 5.77 -1.98
N ILE A 149 18.58 5.34 -3.10
CA ILE A 149 17.22 4.78 -3.18
C ILE A 149 17.16 3.44 -2.46
N LEU A 150 18.19 2.60 -2.59
CA LEU A 150 18.28 1.33 -1.88
C LEU A 150 18.21 1.53 -0.37
N ASP A 151 19.07 2.38 0.18
CA ASP A 151 19.12 2.63 1.62
C ASP A 151 17.81 3.29 2.10
N GLN A 152 17.26 4.23 1.32
CA GLN A 152 16.01 4.92 1.65
C GLN A 152 14.81 3.98 1.63
N SER A 153 14.68 3.13 0.63
CA SER A 153 13.55 2.19 0.52
C SER A 153 13.55 1.16 1.65
N LYS A 154 14.71 0.61 1.99
CA LYS A 154 14.86 -0.30 3.13
C LYS A 154 14.52 0.38 4.46
N ASN A 155 15.03 1.60 4.69
CA ASN A 155 14.75 2.36 5.91
C ASN A 155 13.25 2.70 6.03
N TRP A 156 12.60 3.11 4.95
CA TRP A 156 11.17 3.41 4.96
C TRP A 156 10.31 2.16 5.20
N ALA A 157 10.67 1.02 4.58
CA ALA A 157 9.98 -0.24 4.83
C ALA A 157 10.10 -0.67 6.30
N GLN A 158 11.28 -0.48 6.91
CA GLN A 158 11.50 -0.76 8.32
C GLN A 158 10.65 0.17 9.21
N THR A 159 10.68 1.48 8.97
CA THR A 159 9.89 2.46 9.72
C THR A 159 8.39 2.13 9.67
N ILE A 160 7.87 1.78 8.50
CA ILE A 160 6.46 1.37 8.33
C ILE A 160 6.15 0.13 9.17
N ALA A 161 6.99 -0.91 9.11
CA ALA A 161 6.79 -2.15 9.85
C ALA A 161 6.88 -1.95 11.38
N GLU A 162 7.77 -1.06 11.83
CA GLU A 162 7.93 -0.70 13.25
C GLU A 162 6.69 0.02 13.77
N GLU A 163 6.27 1.08 13.10
CA GLU A 163 5.15 1.92 13.54
C GLU A 163 3.80 1.19 13.46
N LEU A 164 3.63 0.29 12.49
CA LEU A 164 2.50 -0.63 12.46
C LEU A 164 2.55 -1.66 13.60
N LYS A 165 3.69 -1.80 14.27
CA LYS A 165 3.96 -2.93 15.19
C LYS A 165 3.63 -4.26 14.52
N TYR A 166 3.94 -4.33 13.22
CA TYR A 166 3.61 -5.47 12.39
C TYR A 166 4.48 -6.67 12.77
N ILE A 167 3.87 -7.84 12.91
CA ILE A 167 4.58 -9.11 13.06
C ILE A 167 4.22 -9.99 11.87
N GLY A 168 5.23 -10.45 11.16
CA GLY A 168 5.09 -11.25 9.94
C GLY A 168 5.84 -10.63 8.76
N THR A 169 5.48 -11.02 7.55
CA THR A 169 6.10 -10.54 6.32
C THR A 169 5.23 -9.49 5.64
N LEU A 170 5.82 -8.32 5.41
CA LEU A 170 5.21 -7.16 4.75
C LEU A 170 5.94 -6.90 3.45
N CYS A 171 5.19 -6.58 2.40
CA CYS A 171 5.71 -6.05 1.16
C CYS A 171 5.36 -4.56 1.08
N VAL A 172 6.35 -3.71 0.89
CA VAL A 172 6.16 -2.27 0.68
C VAL A 172 6.52 -1.92 -0.75
N GLU A 173 5.58 -1.32 -1.47
CA GLU A 173 5.75 -0.92 -2.86
C GLU A 173 6.09 0.56 -2.97
N PHE A 174 7.02 0.86 -3.86
CA PHE A 174 7.52 2.21 -4.10
C PHE A 174 7.55 2.54 -5.58
N PHE A 175 7.27 3.81 -5.89
CA PHE A 175 7.57 4.40 -7.18
C PHE A 175 8.85 5.22 -7.10
N ILE A 176 9.64 5.16 -8.16
CA ILE A 176 10.81 6.02 -8.39
C ILE A 176 10.49 6.87 -9.61
N ASP A 177 10.50 8.19 -9.45
CA ASP A 177 10.28 9.11 -10.56
C ASP A 177 11.55 9.35 -11.38
N ARG A 178 11.43 10.12 -12.47
CA ARG A 178 12.56 10.44 -13.35
C ARG A 178 13.63 11.32 -12.68
N ASN A 179 13.32 11.94 -11.54
CA ASN A 179 14.23 12.77 -10.77
C ASN A 179 14.84 12.02 -9.58
N GLU A 180 14.75 10.68 -9.56
CA GLU A 180 15.23 9.82 -8.46
C GLU A 180 14.56 10.14 -7.11
N ASN A 181 13.30 10.58 -7.11
CA ASN A 181 12.50 10.66 -5.90
C ASN A 181 11.77 9.35 -5.66
N LEU A 182 11.78 8.92 -4.39
CA LEU A 182 11.06 7.74 -3.92
C LEU A 182 9.70 8.14 -3.34
N TYR A 183 8.67 7.34 -3.63
CA TYR A 183 7.30 7.49 -3.12
C TYR A 183 6.78 6.15 -2.62
N ALA A 184 6.33 6.07 -1.38
CA ALA A 184 5.60 4.89 -0.92
C ALA A 184 4.21 4.87 -1.56
N VAL A 185 3.85 3.73 -2.15
CA VAL A 185 2.58 3.56 -2.89
C VAL A 185 1.58 2.79 -2.07
N SER A 186 1.96 1.60 -1.65
CA SER A 186 1.13 0.71 -0.85
C SER A 186 2.01 -0.23 -0.03
N TYR A 187 1.39 -0.89 0.94
CA TYR A 187 2.01 -1.98 1.67
C TYR A 187 0.97 -3.05 1.97
N THR A 188 1.36 -4.31 1.76
CA THR A 188 0.48 -5.46 1.91
C THR A 188 1.15 -6.53 2.75
N HIS A 189 0.34 -7.26 3.51
CA HIS A 189 0.83 -8.42 4.21
C HIS A 189 0.96 -9.61 3.25
N LEU A 190 2.06 -10.34 3.37
CA LEU A 190 2.25 -11.60 2.66
C LEU A 190 1.89 -12.76 3.59
N THR A 191 1.00 -13.62 3.13
CA THR A 191 0.67 -14.87 3.81
C THR A 191 1.13 -16.04 2.97
N LEU A 192 1.71 -17.04 3.60
CA LEU A 192 1.94 -18.31 2.91
C LEU A 192 0.59 -18.91 2.54
N PRO A 193 0.45 -19.50 1.33
CA PRO A 193 -0.75 -20.24 0.99
C PRO A 193 -0.95 -21.36 2.02
N THR A 194 -2.07 -21.34 2.71
CA THR A 194 -2.50 -22.44 3.57
C THR A 194 -2.93 -23.56 2.65
N ILE A 195 -2.12 -24.63 2.60
CA ILE A 195 -2.56 -25.88 2.00
C ILE A 195 -3.59 -26.45 2.98
N SER A 196 -4.85 -26.34 2.59
CA SER A 196 -5.92 -27.08 3.28
C SER A 196 -5.76 -28.56 2.88
N CYS A 197 -5.33 -29.38 3.82
CA CYS A 197 -5.40 -30.83 3.68
C CYS A 197 -6.81 -31.33 3.95
#